data_58d593deea05c0d0d4c3ba37909ad683
#
_entry.id   58d593deea05c0d0d4c3ba37909ad683
#
_cell.length_a   1.000
_cell.length_b   1.000
_cell.length_c   1.000
_cell.angle_alpha   90.00
_cell.angle_beta   90.00
_cell.angle_gamma   90.00
#
_symmetry.space_group_name_H-M   'P 1'
#
loop_
_entity.id
_entity.type
_entity.pdbx_description
1 polymer ?
#
loop_
_entity_poly.entity_id
_entity_poly.type
_entity_poly.pdbx_seq_one_letter_code
_entity_poly.pdbx_strand_id
1 'polypeptide(L)'
;PVRSGTNGDDALIKQNLDAMTRVAAEVFEKGHTPVIGEWLAMPLAEAAGSKKIGDEISQTFLYPVAHRLIQHCDAILRLPGDSAGADNDVRIGRERGLTIYSALDEIPDCTARESSLA
;
A
#
# COMPACT_ATOMS: atom_id res chain seq x y z
N PRO A 1 0.96 3.15 -7.15
CA PRO A 1 2.23 3.49 -6.55
C PRO A 1 2.41 4.99 -6.34
N VAL A 2 2.87 5.33 -5.17
CA VAL A 2 2.86 6.73 -4.69
C VAL A 2 3.75 7.65 -5.53
N ARG A 3 4.91 7.15 -5.98
CA ARG A 3 5.87 7.98 -6.72
C ARG A 3 5.76 7.88 -8.23
N SER A 4 4.88 7.04 -8.76
CA SER A 4 4.75 6.82 -10.21
C SER A 4 4.38 8.10 -10.95
N GLY A 5 5.16 8.45 -11.98
CA GLY A 5 4.91 9.60 -12.83
C GLY A 5 5.12 10.96 -12.17
N THR A 6 5.76 11.01 -10.98
CA THR A 6 5.87 12.25 -10.20
C THR A 6 7.18 12.99 -10.39
N ASN A 7 8.24 12.31 -10.85
CA ASN A 7 9.59 12.86 -10.90
C ASN A 7 10.05 13.49 -9.57
N GLY A 8 9.53 12.96 -8.44
CA GLY A 8 9.84 13.48 -7.11
C GLY A 8 9.06 14.72 -6.71
N ASP A 9 8.07 15.17 -7.49
CA ASP A 9 7.24 16.32 -7.15
C ASP A 9 6.32 15.99 -5.95
N ASP A 10 6.44 16.75 -4.86
CA ASP A 10 5.71 16.49 -3.62
C ASP A 10 4.19 16.57 -3.79
N ALA A 11 3.69 17.51 -4.58
CA ALA A 11 2.25 17.64 -4.81
C ALA A 11 1.69 16.43 -5.57
N LEU A 12 2.41 15.94 -6.58
CA LEU A 12 2.00 14.75 -7.35
C LEU A 12 2.10 13.48 -6.51
N ILE A 13 3.11 13.37 -5.66
CA ILE A 13 3.24 12.25 -4.72
C ILE A 13 2.05 12.23 -3.76
N LYS A 14 1.66 13.38 -3.23
CA LYS A 14 0.50 13.50 -2.36
C LYS A 14 -0.78 13.11 -3.10
N GLN A 15 -0.96 13.56 -4.34
CA GLN A 15 -2.11 13.18 -5.16
C GLN A 15 -2.19 11.67 -5.36
N ASN A 16 -1.06 11.02 -5.63
CA ASN A 16 -1.02 9.58 -5.78
C ASN A 16 -1.37 8.85 -4.48
N LEU A 17 -0.87 9.33 -3.36
CA LEU A 17 -1.20 8.74 -2.05
C LEU A 17 -2.68 8.94 -1.72
N ASP A 18 -3.24 10.13 -1.98
CA ASP A 18 -4.65 10.40 -1.77
C ASP A 18 -5.53 9.51 -2.67
N ALA A 19 -5.12 9.29 -3.92
CA ALA A 19 -5.83 8.38 -4.83
C ALA A 19 -5.80 6.93 -4.33
N MET A 20 -4.66 6.47 -3.83
CA MET A 20 -4.54 5.14 -3.23
C MET A 20 -5.40 5.02 -1.98
N THR A 21 -5.47 6.07 -1.17
CA THR A 21 -6.31 6.10 0.04
C THR A 21 -7.80 5.99 -0.33
N ARG A 22 -8.24 6.63 -1.42
CA ARG A 22 -9.62 6.49 -1.90
C ARG A 22 -9.93 5.06 -2.34
N VAL A 23 -9.00 4.40 -3.02
CA VAL A 23 -9.15 2.97 -3.36
C VAL A 23 -9.19 2.12 -2.10
N ALA A 24 -8.35 2.43 -1.12
CA ALA A 24 -8.35 1.72 0.16
C ALA A 24 -9.71 1.84 0.87
N ALA A 25 -10.36 3.01 0.81
CA ALA A 25 -11.70 3.17 1.37
C ALA A 25 -12.72 2.22 0.70
N GLU A 26 -12.62 2.02 -0.61
CA GLU A 26 -13.49 1.08 -1.33
C GLU A 26 -13.17 -0.37 -0.96
N VAL A 27 -11.91 -0.70 -0.71
CA VAL A 27 -11.52 -2.02 -0.19
C VAL A 27 -12.14 -2.25 1.20
N PHE A 28 -12.10 -1.24 2.05
CA PHE A 28 -12.76 -1.30 3.37
C PHE A 28 -14.26 -1.56 3.24
N GLU A 29 -14.93 -0.88 2.31
CA GLU A 29 -16.37 -1.05 2.08
C GLU A 29 -16.73 -2.47 1.65
N LYS A 30 -15.80 -3.23 1.09
CA LYS A 30 -15.97 -4.63 0.73
C LYS A 30 -15.79 -5.60 1.91
N GLY A 31 -15.56 -5.09 3.11
CA GLY A 31 -15.40 -5.91 4.32
C GLY A 31 -13.97 -6.32 4.63
N HIS A 32 -12.99 -5.65 4.04
CA HIS A 32 -11.57 -5.91 4.28
C HIS A 32 -10.93 -4.77 5.06
N THR A 33 -9.76 -5.02 5.61
CA THR A 33 -8.95 -3.96 6.24
C THR A 33 -7.75 -3.67 5.35
N PRO A 34 -7.75 -2.51 4.65
CA PRO A 34 -6.63 -2.14 3.81
C PRO A 34 -5.50 -1.55 4.62
N VAL A 35 -4.27 -1.69 4.11
CA VAL A 35 -3.13 -0.97 4.63
C VAL A 35 -2.24 -0.54 3.47
N ILE A 36 -1.75 0.70 3.55
CA ILE A 36 -0.75 1.25 2.63
C ILE A 36 0.51 1.44 3.46
N GLY A 37 1.65 0.93 2.95
CA GLY A 37 2.91 0.96 3.69
C GLY A 37 3.32 2.37 4.12
N GLU A 38 3.08 3.38 3.29
CA GLU A 38 3.42 4.76 3.58
C GLU A 38 2.69 5.30 4.83
N TRP A 39 1.49 4.80 5.13
CA TRP A 39 0.76 5.24 6.33
C TRP A 39 1.54 4.96 7.62
N LEU A 40 2.32 3.88 7.64
CA LEU A 40 3.12 3.51 8.81
C LEU A 40 4.56 4.01 8.67
N ALA A 41 5.13 3.91 7.48
CA ALA A 41 6.51 4.26 7.24
C ALA A 41 6.78 5.75 7.36
N MET A 42 5.86 6.60 6.89
CA MET A 42 6.11 8.04 6.85
C MET A 42 6.17 8.69 8.24
N PRO A 43 5.27 8.41 9.18
CA PRO A 43 5.42 8.95 10.54
C PRO A 43 6.72 8.51 11.21
N LEU A 44 7.13 7.26 10.99
CA LEU A 44 8.39 6.75 11.53
C LEU A 44 9.59 7.47 10.91
N ALA A 45 9.56 7.65 9.60
CA ALA A 45 10.62 8.36 8.88
C ALA A 45 10.71 9.83 9.31
N GLU A 46 9.58 10.50 9.46
CA GLU A 46 9.53 11.88 9.93
C GLU A 46 10.13 12.02 11.32
N ALA A 47 9.84 11.08 12.21
CA ALA A 47 10.44 11.05 13.54
C ALA A 47 11.98 10.90 13.48
N ALA A 48 12.50 10.27 12.43
CA ALA A 48 13.93 10.10 12.19
C ALA A 48 14.55 11.25 11.40
N GLY A 49 13.78 12.27 11.03
CA GLY A 49 14.29 13.47 10.36
C GLY A 49 13.99 13.56 8.86
N SER A 50 13.19 12.63 8.31
CA SER A 50 12.79 12.70 6.90
C SER A 50 11.97 13.96 6.61
N LYS A 51 12.23 14.60 5.47
CA LYS A 51 11.53 15.81 5.04
C LYS A 51 10.49 15.55 3.97
N LYS A 52 10.62 14.46 3.21
CA LYS A 52 9.69 14.11 2.13
C LYS A 52 9.81 12.64 1.76
N ILE A 53 8.74 12.11 1.16
CA ILE A 53 8.74 10.76 0.60
C ILE A 53 9.80 10.66 -0.51
N GLY A 54 10.63 9.63 -0.41
CA GLY A 54 11.67 9.37 -1.40
C GLY A 54 13.04 9.93 -1.03
N ASP A 55 13.16 10.68 0.06
CA ASP A 55 14.47 11.05 0.56
C ASP A 55 15.18 9.82 1.15
N GLU A 56 16.47 9.96 1.44
CA GLU A 56 17.30 8.85 1.90
C GLU A 56 16.75 8.23 3.19
N ILE A 57 16.30 9.07 4.13
CA ILE A 57 15.77 8.60 5.41
C ILE A 57 14.48 7.81 5.19
N SER A 58 13.54 8.34 4.40
CA SER A 58 12.26 7.66 4.17
C SER A 58 12.45 6.28 3.54
N GLN A 59 13.42 6.12 2.65
CA GLN A 59 13.70 4.84 2.01
C GLN A 59 14.17 3.77 3.01
N THR A 60 14.84 4.16 4.09
CA THR A 60 15.27 3.20 5.12
C THR A 60 14.10 2.63 5.92
N PHE A 61 12.93 3.28 5.88
CA PHE A 61 11.71 2.81 6.54
C PHE A 61 10.74 2.12 5.57
N LEU A 62 10.58 2.65 4.35
CA LEU A 62 9.55 2.18 3.42
C LEU A 62 9.65 0.69 3.12
N TYR A 63 10.82 0.20 2.72
CA TYR A 63 10.97 -1.20 2.34
C TYR A 63 10.82 -2.16 3.52
N PRO A 64 11.49 -1.94 4.66
CA PRO A 64 11.30 -2.83 5.81
C PRO A 64 9.86 -2.83 6.34
N VAL A 65 9.19 -1.67 6.39
CA VAL A 65 7.79 -1.58 6.82
C VAL A 65 6.90 -2.40 5.88
N ALA A 66 7.03 -2.20 4.57
CA ALA A 66 6.23 -2.93 3.59
C ALA A 66 6.44 -4.44 3.71
N HIS A 67 7.69 -4.88 3.83
CA HIS A 67 8.02 -6.31 3.94
C HIS A 67 7.46 -6.92 5.22
N ARG A 68 7.51 -6.20 6.34
CA ARG A 68 6.95 -6.66 7.61
C ARG A 68 5.43 -6.72 7.58
N LEU A 69 4.79 -5.73 6.95
CA LEU A 69 3.33 -5.72 6.78
C LEU A 69 2.85 -6.90 5.94
N ILE A 70 3.53 -7.21 4.85
CA ILE A 70 3.16 -8.32 3.95
C ILE A 70 3.13 -9.64 4.71
N GLN A 71 3.95 -9.82 5.74
CA GLN A 71 3.95 -11.03 6.57
C GLN A 71 2.61 -11.26 7.27
N HIS A 72 1.79 -10.22 7.41
CA HIS A 72 0.50 -10.25 8.11
C HIS A 72 -0.69 -9.99 7.18
N CYS A 73 -0.45 -9.86 5.89
CA CYS A 73 -1.52 -9.66 4.91
C CYS A 73 -2.04 -10.97 4.35
N ASP A 74 -3.30 -10.96 3.92
CA ASP A 74 -3.92 -12.10 3.24
C ASP A 74 -3.85 -11.97 1.71
N ALA A 75 -3.71 -10.74 1.21
CA ALA A 75 -3.68 -10.45 -0.21
C ALA A 75 -2.99 -9.11 -0.47
N ILE A 76 -2.65 -8.87 -1.73
CA ILE A 76 -2.07 -7.61 -2.19
C ILE A 76 -2.90 -7.10 -3.36
N LEU A 77 -3.25 -5.80 -3.34
CA LEU A 77 -3.80 -5.10 -4.49
C LEU A 77 -2.69 -4.26 -5.13
N ARG A 78 -2.29 -4.65 -6.34
CA ARG A 78 -1.27 -3.94 -7.12
C ARG A 78 -1.94 -2.96 -8.06
N LEU A 79 -1.87 -1.67 -7.73
CA LEU A 79 -2.42 -0.62 -8.59
C LEU A 79 -1.49 -0.34 -9.78
N PRO A 80 -2.02 0.17 -10.92
CA PRO A 80 -1.19 0.48 -12.09
C PRO A 80 -0.14 1.54 -11.80
N GLY A 81 0.93 1.50 -12.57
CA GLY A 81 2.03 2.47 -12.53
C GLY A 81 3.38 1.78 -12.36
N ASP A 82 4.42 2.39 -12.89
CA ASP A 82 5.78 1.87 -12.76
C ASP A 82 6.27 2.03 -11.32
N SER A 83 6.64 0.94 -10.69
CA SER A 83 7.14 0.96 -9.32
C SER A 83 7.91 -0.31 -9.02
N ALA A 84 9.23 -0.18 -8.87
CA ALA A 84 10.09 -1.30 -8.48
C ALA A 84 9.73 -1.79 -7.07
N GLY A 85 9.35 -0.89 -6.16
CA GLY A 85 8.92 -1.25 -4.81
C GLY A 85 7.65 -2.07 -4.80
N ALA A 86 6.63 -1.65 -5.56
CA ALA A 86 5.38 -2.39 -5.68
C ALA A 86 5.59 -3.75 -6.35
N ASP A 87 6.44 -3.83 -7.37
CA ASP A 87 6.77 -5.10 -8.02
C ASP A 87 7.47 -6.05 -7.05
N ASN A 88 8.34 -5.52 -6.21
CA ASN A 88 9.02 -6.30 -5.18
C ASN A 88 8.04 -6.84 -4.12
N ASP A 89 7.07 -6.02 -3.72
CA ASP A 89 6.02 -6.42 -2.79
C ASP A 89 5.18 -7.57 -3.37
N VAL A 90 4.85 -7.51 -4.66
CA VAL A 90 4.14 -8.58 -5.37
C VAL A 90 4.98 -9.86 -5.37
N ARG A 91 6.27 -9.76 -5.63
CA ARG A 91 7.17 -10.92 -5.61
C ARG A 91 7.16 -11.59 -4.23
N ILE A 92 7.30 -10.80 -3.17
CA ILE A 92 7.26 -11.31 -1.80
C ILE A 92 5.90 -11.96 -1.50
N GLY A 93 4.81 -11.32 -1.89
CA GLY A 93 3.47 -11.84 -1.71
C GLY A 93 3.28 -13.19 -2.40
N ARG A 94 3.75 -13.32 -3.64
CA ARG A 94 3.69 -14.59 -4.38
C ARG A 94 4.49 -15.69 -3.71
N GLU A 95 5.68 -15.37 -3.23
CA GLU A 95 6.52 -16.32 -2.48
C GLU A 95 5.82 -16.84 -1.22
N ARG A 96 4.97 -16.01 -0.61
CA ARG A 96 4.20 -16.37 0.57
C ARG A 96 2.84 -17.00 0.24
N GLY A 97 2.50 -17.16 -1.03
CA GLY A 97 1.24 -17.73 -1.45
C GLY A 97 0.04 -16.79 -1.32
N LEU A 98 0.25 -15.49 -1.22
CA LEU A 98 -0.84 -14.52 -1.14
C LEU A 98 -1.53 -14.34 -2.49
N THR A 99 -2.82 -14.03 -2.46
CA THR A 99 -3.55 -13.64 -3.67
C THR A 99 -3.14 -12.25 -4.10
N ILE A 100 -2.84 -12.09 -5.39
CA ILE A 100 -2.49 -10.79 -5.97
C ILE A 100 -3.64 -10.33 -6.84
N TYR A 101 -4.23 -9.20 -6.49
CA TYR A 101 -5.27 -8.55 -7.28
C TYR A 101 -4.67 -7.41 -8.09
N SER A 102 -5.15 -7.22 -9.31
CA SER A 102 -4.71 -6.15 -10.20
C SER A 102 -5.74 -5.03 -10.35
N ALA A 103 -6.95 -5.26 -9.88
CA ALA A 103 -8.03 -4.29 -9.95
C ALA A 103 -8.99 -4.47 -8.76
N LEU A 104 -9.63 -3.38 -8.37
CA LEU A 104 -10.56 -3.37 -7.24
C LEU A 104 -11.72 -4.36 -7.43
N ASP A 105 -12.24 -4.48 -8.64
CA ASP A 105 -13.38 -5.36 -8.94
C ASP A 105 -13.05 -6.85 -8.82
N GLU A 106 -11.77 -7.22 -8.78
CA GLU A 106 -11.34 -8.59 -8.53
C GLU A 106 -11.48 -9.00 -7.06
N ILE A 107 -11.55 -8.03 -6.17
CA ILE A 107 -11.59 -8.28 -4.71
C ILE A 107 -13.01 -8.66 -4.31
N PRO A 108 -13.21 -9.82 -3.65
CA PRO A 108 -14.55 -10.25 -3.26
C PRO A 108 -15.14 -9.37 -2.17
N ASP A 109 -16.47 -9.22 -2.21
CA ASP A 109 -17.21 -8.53 -1.16
C ASP A 109 -17.44 -9.50 0.01
N CYS A 110 -16.94 -9.14 1.19
CA CYS A 110 -17.02 -9.94 2.41
C CYS A 110 -17.91 -9.29 3.48
N THR A 111 -18.72 -8.30 3.13
CA THR A 111 -19.58 -7.59 4.09
C THR A 111 -20.63 -8.48 4.74
N ALA A 112 -21.15 -9.46 4.02
CA ALA A 112 -22.12 -10.42 4.59
C ALA A 112 -21.51 -11.23 5.73
N ARG A 113 -20.23 -11.64 5.60
CA ARG A 113 -19.50 -12.35 6.65
C ARG A 113 -19.26 -11.45 7.86
N GLU A 114 -18.89 -10.21 7.63
CA GLU A 114 -18.68 -9.22 8.68
C GLU A 114 -19.97 -8.98 9.46
N SER A 115 -21.10 -8.80 8.77
CA SER A 115 -22.41 -8.63 9.39
C SER A 115 -22.79 -9.81 10.27
N SER A 116 -22.45 -11.04 9.88
CA SER A 116 -22.77 -12.24 10.65
C SER A 116 -21.88 -12.40 11.90
N LEU A 117 -20.77 -11.67 11.97
CA LEU A 117 -19.88 -11.66 13.14
C LEU A 117 -20.23 -10.56 14.15
N ALA A 118 -21.05 -9.62 13.75
CA ALA A 118 -21.39 -8.46 14.57
C ALA A 118 -22.34 -8.80 15.76
#